data_4b2ed016d6431f460c8c7c9a87edca47
#
_entry.id   4b2ed016d6431f460c8c7c9a87edca47
#
_cell.length_a   1.000
_cell.length_b   1.000
_cell.length_c   1.000
_cell.angle_alpha   90.00
_cell.angle_beta   90.00
_cell.angle_gamma   90.00
#
_symmetry.space_group_name_H-M   'P 1'
#
loop_
_entity.id
_entity.type
_entity.pdbx_description
1 polymer ?
#
loop_
_entity_poly.entity_id
_entity_poly.type
_entity_poly.pdbx_seq_one_letter_code
_entity_poly.pdbx_strand_id
1 'polypeptide(L)'
;MSHLVIMGDLFEFFFGFKDFSFKRDSSPTEKSFAFTEYLPVLEQLQKLYRQGICIKYFEGNHDFSLHSLFSKQFNMEVEVYPDGCEERLGRKRAFIAHGDLSNPKQWKYRIYRKLLKNQWTYSLLHFAGPRLSRRIARWLSDMSYQKYHIGVLPNPPSAFKAFAHRKFLEGFEIVILGHSHFPEEIEEWIDGRRFFYFNVGDWMTHRSFLRFTPPEFFELSRFVEGIRDI
;
A
#
# COMPACT_ATOMS: atom_id res chain seq x y z
N MET A 1 18.98 -11.18 -4.42
CA MET A 1 17.54 -11.31 -4.65
C MET A 1 16.94 -9.92 -4.60
N SER A 2 16.21 -9.52 -5.62
CA SER A 2 15.61 -8.20 -5.65
C SER A 2 14.20 -8.23 -5.04
N HIS A 3 13.81 -7.15 -4.39
CA HIS A 3 12.50 -7.01 -3.77
C HIS A 3 11.76 -5.84 -4.40
N LEU A 4 10.46 -6.02 -4.60
CA LEU A 4 9.51 -4.95 -4.90
C LEU A 4 8.60 -4.76 -3.69
N VAL A 5 8.58 -3.54 -3.13
CA VAL A 5 7.73 -3.20 -2.00
C VAL A 5 6.66 -2.22 -2.45
N ILE A 6 5.40 -2.63 -2.34
CA ILE A 6 4.24 -1.79 -2.68
C ILE A 6 3.66 -1.25 -1.38
N MET A 7 3.61 0.08 -1.29
CA MET A 7 3.26 0.78 -0.05
C MET A 7 1.75 1.03 0.12
N GLY A 8 0.91 0.27 -0.58
CA GLY A 8 -0.55 0.35 -0.53
C GLY A 8 -1.15 1.34 -1.51
N ASP A 9 -2.49 1.30 -1.62
CA ASP A 9 -3.28 2.15 -2.51
C ASP A 9 -2.83 2.08 -3.98
N LEU A 10 -2.37 0.88 -4.41
CA LEU A 10 -2.08 0.61 -5.82
C LEU A 10 -3.37 0.59 -6.63
N PHE A 11 -4.47 0.22 -6.00
CA PHE A 11 -5.79 0.11 -6.60
C PHE A 11 -6.77 1.07 -5.92
N GLU A 12 -7.69 1.60 -6.71
CA GLU A 12 -8.78 2.40 -6.17
C GLU A 12 -9.93 1.50 -5.73
N PHE A 13 -10.10 1.31 -4.42
CA PHE A 13 -11.08 0.42 -3.78
C PHE A 13 -11.10 -1.00 -4.33
N PHE A 14 -10.09 -1.77 -3.97
CA PHE A 14 -9.95 -3.15 -4.37
C PHE A 14 -10.00 -4.10 -3.17
N PHE A 15 -10.90 -5.08 -3.26
CA PHE A 15 -11.03 -6.14 -2.25
C PHE A 15 -10.64 -7.48 -2.86
N GLY A 16 -9.80 -8.24 -2.19
CA GLY A 16 -9.45 -9.59 -2.60
C GLY A 16 -10.59 -10.58 -2.38
N PHE A 17 -11.47 -10.75 -3.34
CA PHE A 17 -12.53 -11.78 -3.26
C PHE A 17 -11.97 -13.18 -3.44
N LYS A 18 -12.48 -14.17 -2.67
CA LYS A 18 -12.00 -15.56 -2.69
C LYS A 18 -12.28 -16.32 -4.00
N ASP A 19 -13.30 -15.92 -4.75
CA ASP A 19 -13.88 -16.73 -5.84
C ASP A 19 -13.85 -16.07 -7.22
N PHE A 20 -12.86 -15.19 -7.48
CA PHE A 20 -12.61 -14.75 -8.85
C PHE A 20 -11.95 -15.86 -9.63
N SER A 21 -12.74 -16.74 -10.24
CA SER A 21 -12.22 -17.61 -11.28
C SER A 21 -12.03 -16.81 -12.56
N PHE A 22 -10.84 -16.34 -12.82
CA PHE A 22 -10.44 -15.92 -14.17
C PHE A 22 -10.34 -17.16 -15.05
N LYS A 23 -11.48 -17.70 -15.51
CA LYS A 23 -11.46 -18.69 -16.56
C LYS A 23 -11.10 -17.99 -17.85
N ARG A 24 -9.91 -18.24 -18.34
CA ARG A 24 -9.35 -17.73 -19.59
C ARG A 24 -10.17 -18.14 -20.83
N ASP A 25 -11.05 -19.15 -20.72
CA ASP A 25 -11.74 -19.80 -21.83
C ASP A 25 -13.27 -19.62 -21.85
N SER A 26 -13.83 -18.81 -20.97
CA SER A 26 -15.25 -18.47 -21.06
C SER A 26 -15.41 -17.06 -21.58
N SER A 27 -16.23 -16.91 -22.63
CA SER A 27 -16.72 -15.60 -23.07
C SER A 27 -17.09 -14.75 -21.85
N PRO A 28 -16.83 -13.44 -21.87
CA PRO A 28 -16.96 -12.59 -20.69
C PRO A 28 -18.43 -12.54 -20.25
N THR A 29 -18.82 -13.50 -19.43
CA THR A 29 -20.08 -13.39 -18.71
C THR A 29 -19.87 -12.36 -17.62
N GLU A 30 -20.80 -11.43 -17.49
CA GLU A 30 -20.82 -10.25 -16.61
C GLU A 30 -20.40 -10.47 -15.13
N LYS A 31 -20.18 -11.70 -14.69
CA LYS A 31 -19.79 -12.10 -13.33
C LYS A 31 -18.30 -11.96 -13.03
N SER A 32 -17.44 -11.94 -14.05
CA SER A 32 -15.97 -11.84 -13.89
C SER A 32 -15.42 -10.40 -13.98
N PHE A 33 -16.28 -9.41 -14.17
CA PHE A 33 -15.91 -8.06 -14.61
C PHE A 33 -15.66 -7.01 -13.52
N ALA A 34 -15.66 -7.37 -12.23
CA ALA A 34 -15.62 -6.32 -11.21
C ALA A 34 -14.34 -5.46 -11.24
N PHE A 35 -13.21 -6.00 -11.74
CA PHE A 35 -11.89 -5.33 -11.66
C PHE A 35 -10.96 -5.69 -12.83
N THR A 36 -11.50 -5.82 -14.04
CA THR A 36 -10.69 -6.13 -15.25
C THR A 36 -9.70 -5.04 -15.59
N GLU A 37 -9.99 -3.80 -15.19
CA GLU A 37 -9.08 -2.66 -15.32
C GLU A 37 -7.74 -2.86 -14.59
N TYR A 38 -7.70 -3.70 -13.56
CA TYR A 38 -6.49 -3.98 -12.78
C TYR A 38 -5.70 -5.18 -13.28
N LEU A 39 -6.27 -5.97 -14.21
CA LEU A 39 -5.60 -7.16 -14.76
C LEU A 39 -4.21 -6.87 -15.32
N PRO A 40 -3.99 -5.80 -16.13
CA PRO A 40 -2.66 -5.52 -16.68
C PRO A 40 -1.59 -5.33 -15.60
N VAL A 41 -1.95 -4.68 -14.48
CA VAL A 41 -1.04 -4.47 -13.35
C VAL A 41 -0.76 -5.80 -12.64
N LEU A 42 -1.79 -6.59 -12.37
CA LEU A 42 -1.66 -7.90 -11.72
C LEU A 42 -0.84 -8.88 -12.55
N GLU A 43 -1.01 -8.88 -13.87
CA GLU A 43 -0.20 -9.69 -14.80
C GLU A 43 1.28 -9.24 -14.81
N GLN A 44 1.56 -7.95 -14.74
CA GLN A 44 2.94 -7.46 -14.62
C GLN A 44 3.56 -7.87 -13.26
N LEU A 45 2.83 -7.78 -12.17
CA LEU A 45 3.30 -8.28 -10.87
C LEU A 45 3.59 -9.79 -10.93
N GLN A 46 2.71 -10.58 -11.58
CA GLN A 46 2.93 -12.00 -11.77
C GLN A 46 4.17 -12.28 -12.61
N LYS A 47 4.42 -11.48 -13.65
CA LYS A 47 5.63 -11.60 -14.47
C LYS A 47 6.89 -11.32 -13.64
N LEU A 48 6.91 -10.26 -12.83
CA LEU A 48 8.02 -9.95 -11.94
C LEU A 48 8.26 -11.08 -10.91
N TYR A 49 7.18 -11.59 -10.32
CA TYR A 49 7.27 -12.73 -9.40
C TYR A 49 7.89 -13.95 -10.06
N ARG A 50 7.49 -14.32 -11.29
CA ARG A 50 8.06 -15.42 -12.06
C ARG A 50 9.53 -15.20 -12.43
N GLN A 51 10.00 -13.97 -12.48
CA GLN A 51 11.40 -13.60 -12.66
C GLN A 51 12.23 -13.70 -11.36
N GLY A 52 11.61 -14.14 -10.26
CA GLY A 52 12.27 -14.29 -8.95
C GLY A 52 12.32 -13.03 -8.11
N ILE A 53 11.53 -12.00 -8.46
CA ILE A 53 11.36 -10.82 -7.61
C ILE A 53 10.45 -11.17 -6.43
N CYS A 54 10.93 -10.96 -5.20
CA CYS A 54 10.09 -11.05 -4.01
C CYS A 54 9.18 -9.83 -3.92
N ILE A 55 7.88 -10.05 -3.75
CA ILE A 55 6.92 -8.95 -3.66
C ILE A 55 6.38 -8.86 -2.23
N LYS A 56 6.46 -7.65 -1.65
CA LYS A 56 5.86 -7.29 -0.38
C LYS A 56 4.79 -6.23 -0.62
N TYR A 57 3.64 -6.41 -0.01
CA TYR A 57 2.52 -5.52 -0.18
C TYR A 57 2.00 -5.03 1.16
N PHE A 58 2.06 -3.74 1.40
CA PHE A 58 1.42 -3.09 2.55
C PHE A 58 0.03 -2.63 2.14
N GLU A 59 -1.00 -3.18 2.78
CA GLU A 59 -2.38 -2.81 2.46
C GLU A 59 -2.67 -1.36 2.86
N GLY A 60 -3.22 -0.61 1.90
CA GLY A 60 -3.67 0.75 2.11
C GLY A 60 -5.09 0.85 2.67
N ASN A 61 -5.68 2.02 2.51
CA ASN A 61 -7.08 2.25 2.82
C ASN A 61 -8.03 2.04 1.63
N HIS A 62 -7.48 1.95 0.43
CA HIS A 62 -8.21 1.66 -0.81
C HIS A 62 -8.11 0.20 -1.26
N ASP A 63 -7.12 -0.54 -0.78
CA ASP A 63 -6.91 -1.92 -1.15
C ASP A 63 -6.63 -2.80 0.07
N PHE A 64 -7.37 -3.89 0.20
CA PHE A 64 -7.24 -4.78 1.36
C PHE A 64 -7.77 -6.20 1.10
N SER A 65 -7.42 -7.12 2.02
CA SER A 65 -7.71 -8.55 1.90
C SER A 65 -7.10 -9.20 0.66
N LEU A 66 -5.91 -8.75 0.24
CA LEU A 66 -5.27 -9.12 -1.02
C LEU A 66 -4.56 -10.48 -0.98
N HIS A 67 -4.26 -11.02 0.19
CA HIS A 67 -3.53 -12.29 0.33
C HIS A 67 -4.19 -13.43 -0.48
N SER A 68 -5.52 -13.58 -0.37
CA SER A 68 -6.24 -14.62 -1.12
C SER A 68 -6.23 -14.39 -2.63
N LEU A 69 -6.21 -13.15 -3.07
CA LEU A 69 -6.10 -12.79 -4.47
C LEU A 69 -4.78 -13.27 -5.05
N PHE A 70 -3.68 -12.87 -4.45
CA PHE A 70 -2.35 -13.21 -4.94
C PHE A 70 -2.11 -14.71 -4.90
N SER A 71 -2.39 -15.38 -3.78
CA SER A 71 -2.11 -16.80 -3.62
C SER A 71 -3.02 -17.69 -4.45
N LYS A 72 -4.33 -17.46 -4.46
CA LYS A 72 -5.29 -18.38 -5.08
C LYS A 72 -5.57 -18.10 -6.54
N GLN A 73 -5.54 -16.83 -6.96
CA GLN A 73 -5.94 -16.47 -8.32
C GLN A 73 -4.74 -16.27 -9.24
N PHE A 74 -3.66 -15.70 -8.70
CA PHE A 74 -2.45 -15.44 -9.48
C PHE A 74 -1.31 -16.41 -9.18
N ASN A 75 -1.51 -17.33 -8.22
CA ASN A 75 -0.48 -18.30 -7.80
C ASN A 75 0.86 -17.61 -7.51
N MET A 76 0.79 -16.52 -6.72
CA MET A 76 1.93 -15.74 -6.28
C MET A 76 2.00 -15.76 -4.75
N GLU A 77 3.16 -16.04 -4.21
CA GLU A 77 3.46 -15.87 -2.78
C GLU A 77 3.89 -14.43 -2.53
N VAL A 78 2.93 -13.57 -2.25
CA VAL A 78 3.15 -12.16 -1.88
C VAL A 78 3.01 -12.03 -0.37
N GLU A 79 4.00 -11.42 0.26
CA GLU A 79 3.93 -11.07 1.68
C GLU A 79 3.00 -9.87 1.85
N VAL A 80 1.82 -10.07 2.43
CA VAL A 80 0.81 -9.00 2.60
C VAL A 80 0.75 -8.57 4.05
N TYR A 81 0.95 -7.29 4.31
CA TYR A 81 0.98 -6.65 5.63
C TYR A 81 -0.18 -5.67 5.79
N PRO A 82 -1.23 -6.01 6.59
CA PRO A 82 -2.39 -5.13 6.78
C PRO A 82 -2.11 -3.86 7.58
N ASP A 83 -1.19 -3.91 8.54
CA ASP A 83 -0.95 -2.83 9.51
C ASP A 83 0.52 -2.36 9.57
N GLY A 84 1.36 -2.90 8.72
CA GLY A 84 2.79 -2.66 8.72
C GLY A 84 3.58 -3.80 9.34
N CYS A 85 4.90 -3.72 9.25
CA CYS A 85 5.80 -4.70 9.81
C CYS A 85 7.13 -4.09 10.28
N GLU A 86 7.83 -4.84 11.10
CA GLU A 86 9.24 -4.63 11.42
C GLU A 86 10.10 -5.42 10.45
N GLU A 87 11.14 -4.78 9.93
CA GLU A 87 12.15 -5.43 9.09
C GLU A 87 13.57 -5.01 9.48
N ARG A 88 14.54 -5.74 8.96
CA ARG A 88 15.94 -5.33 8.99
C ARG A 88 16.39 -4.90 7.61
N LEU A 89 16.77 -3.63 7.49
CA LEU A 89 17.40 -3.07 6.30
C LEU A 89 18.89 -2.87 6.58
N GLY A 90 19.71 -3.79 6.09
CA GLY A 90 21.10 -3.91 6.51
C GLY A 90 21.21 -4.25 8.00
N ARG A 91 21.84 -3.37 8.78
CA ARG A 91 21.98 -3.55 10.24
C ARG A 91 20.90 -2.85 11.05
N LYS A 92 20.08 -2.00 10.41
CA LYS A 92 19.11 -1.11 11.05
C LYS A 92 17.75 -1.76 11.17
N ARG A 93 17.07 -1.51 12.30
CA ARG A 93 15.68 -1.88 12.50
C ARG A 93 14.77 -0.86 11.79
N ALA A 94 13.95 -1.33 10.89
CA ALA A 94 13.02 -0.53 10.13
C ALA A 94 11.57 -0.86 10.50
N PHE A 95 10.73 0.16 10.60
CA PHE A 95 9.28 0.03 10.63
C PHE A 95 8.72 0.50 9.29
N ILE A 96 7.96 -0.35 8.64
CA ILE A 96 7.40 -0.08 7.31
C ILE A 96 5.88 -0.25 7.38
N ALA A 97 5.13 0.74 6.90
CA ALA A 97 3.66 0.70 6.88
C ALA A 97 3.11 1.60 5.78
N HIS A 98 1.86 1.38 5.37
CA HIS A 98 1.18 2.30 4.46
C HIS A 98 1.12 3.74 5.01
N GLY A 99 0.80 3.92 6.28
CA GLY A 99 0.84 5.23 6.93
C GLY A 99 -0.53 5.83 7.28
N ASP A 100 -1.62 5.24 6.86
CA ASP A 100 -2.99 5.69 7.15
C ASP A 100 -3.33 5.73 8.65
N LEU A 101 -2.62 4.95 9.47
CA LEU A 101 -2.77 4.91 10.93
C LEU A 101 -1.82 5.86 11.68
N SER A 102 -1.06 6.70 11.00
CA SER A 102 -0.05 7.57 11.61
C SER A 102 -0.64 8.60 12.57
N ASN A 103 -1.86 9.07 12.31
CA ASN A 103 -2.53 10.06 13.15
C ASN A 103 -3.41 9.42 14.24
N PRO A 104 -3.01 9.44 15.54
CA PRO A 104 -3.80 8.85 16.62
C PRO A 104 -5.13 9.58 16.86
N LYS A 105 -5.24 10.87 16.46
CA LYS A 105 -6.46 11.66 16.63
C LYS A 105 -7.60 11.24 15.72
N GLN A 106 -7.31 10.44 14.69
CA GLN A 106 -8.32 9.94 13.74
C GLN A 106 -9.00 8.65 14.23
N TRP A 107 -9.54 8.66 15.45
CA TRP A 107 -10.17 7.48 16.03
C TRP A 107 -11.40 6.99 15.22
N LYS A 108 -12.19 7.92 14.62
CA LYS A 108 -13.33 7.57 13.76
C LYS A 108 -12.87 6.80 12.52
N TYR A 109 -11.79 7.25 11.90
CA TYR A 109 -11.18 6.57 10.77
C TYR A 109 -10.69 5.17 11.15
N ARG A 110 -10.06 5.02 12.32
CA ARG A 110 -9.59 3.71 12.82
C ARG A 110 -10.73 2.72 13.02
N ILE A 111 -11.88 3.18 13.55
CA ILE A 111 -13.09 2.35 13.68
C ILE A 111 -13.61 1.97 12.30
N TYR A 112 -13.75 2.93 11.40
CA TYR A 112 -14.20 2.71 10.02
C TYR A 112 -13.30 1.68 9.29
N ARG A 113 -11.97 1.87 9.35
CA ARG A 113 -10.99 0.94 8.78
C ARG A 113 -11.12 -0.46 9.36
N LYS A 114 -11.27 -0.58 10.68
CA LYS A 114 -11.47 -1.87 11.37
C LYS A 114 -12.77 -2.56 10.92
N LEU A 115 -13.83 -1.81 10.72
CA LEU A 115 -15.09 -2.33 10.19
C LEU A 115 -14.92 -2.80 8.73
N LEU A 116 -14.27 -2.01 7.88
CA LEU A 116 -14.03 -2.40 6.47
C LEU A 116 -13.15 -3.65 6.35
N LYS A 117 -12.08 -3.73 7.13
CA LYS A 117 -11.15 -4.88 7.12
C LYS A 117 -11.64 -6.08 7.94
N ASN A 118 -12.88 -6.05 8.46
CA ASN A 118 -13.45 -7.15 9.22
C ASN A 118 -13.92 -8.27 8.30
N GLN A 119 -13.73 -9.52 8.72
CA GLN A 119 -14.17 -10.71 7.98
C GLN A 119 -15.68 -10.74 7.73
N TRP A 120 -16.49 -10.18 8.62
CA TRP A 120 -17.95 -10.08 8.45
C TRP A 120 -18.33 -9.14 7.32
N THR A 121 -17.71 -7.97 7.26
CA THR A 121 -17.90 -7.01 6.15
C THR A 121 -17.46 -7.62 4.83
N TYR A 122 -16.33 -8.31 4.84
CA TYR A 122 -15.84 -9.08 3.71
C TYR A 122 -16.85 -10.14 3.24
N SER A 123 -17.40 -10.94 4.16
CA SER A 123 -18.39 -11.96 3.84
C SER A 123 -19.69 -11.35 3.31
N LEU A 124 -20.12 -10.22 3.86
CA LEU A 124 -21.30 -9.49 3.41
C LEU A 124 -21.12 -8.95 1.99
N LEU A 125 -19.98 -8.34 1.70
CA LEU A 125 -19.66 -7.85 0.35
C LEU A 125 -19.55 -8.99 -0.66
N HIS A 126 -19.02 -10.13 -0.23
CA HIS A 126 -18.97 -11.35 -1.05
C HIS A 126 -20.37 -11.88 -1.38
N PHE A 127 -21.27 -11.92 -0.38
CA PHE A 127 -22.66 -12.33 -0.56
C PHE A 127 -23.46 -11.34 -1.43
N ALA A 128 -23.20 -10.05 -1.28
CA ALA A 128 -23.83 -8.97 -2.05
C ALA A 128 -23.47 -9.00 -3.54
N GLY A 129 -22.40 -9.69 -3.90
CA GLY A 129 -21.93 -9.89 -5.25
C GLY A 129 -21.17 -8.70 -5.85
N PRO A 130 -20.49 -8.92 -6.97
CA PRO A 130 -19.53 -7.96 -7.55
C PRO A 130 -20.15 -6.64 -8.00
N ARG A 131 -21.39 -6.63 -8.48
CA ARG A 131 -22.07 -5.39 -8.92
C ARG A 131 -22.33 -4.42 -7.77
N LEU A 132 -22.83 -4.93 -6.64
CA LEU A 132 -23.11 -4.07 -5.47
C LEU A 132 -21.81 -3.64 -4.79
N SER A 133 -20.84 -4.53 -4.67
CA SER A 133 -19.52 -4.22 -4.13
C SER A 133 -18.82 -3.12 -4.94
N ARG A 134 -18.88 -3.16 -6.27
CA ARG A 134 -18.37 -2.11 -7.15
C ARG A 134 -19.11 -0.76 -6.98
N ARG A 135 -20.40 -0.80 -6.76
CA ARG A 135 -21.19 0.41 -6.48
C ARG A 135 -20.80 1.06 -5.16
N ILE A 136 -20.64 0.23 -4.13
CA ILE A 136 -20.16 0.68 -2.81
C ILE A 136 -18.73 1.23 -2.92
N ALA A 137 -17.85 0.53 -3.63
CA ALA A 137 -16.48 0.96 -3.86
C ALA A 137 -16.43 2.35 -4.55
N ARG A 138 -17.18 2.55 -5.62
CA ARG A 138 -17.26 3.85 -6.29
C ARG A 138 -17.79 4.95 -5.38
N TRP A 139 -18.85 4.68 -4.65
CA TRP A 139 -19.42 5.66 -3.70
C TRP A 139 -18.42 6.05 -2.61
N LEU A 140 -17.65 5.10 -2.09
CA LEU A 140 -16.57 5.35 -1.12
C LEU A 140 -15.41 6.14 -1.73
N SER A 141 -15.05 5.84 -2.98
CA SER A 141 -14.05 6.57 -3.74
C SER A 141 -14.45 8.02 -3.95
N ASP A 142 -15.68 8.26 -4.43
CA ASP A 142 -16.21 9.61 -4.66
C ASP A 142 -16.22 10.44 -3.36
N MET A 143 -16.58 9.82 -2.24
CA MET A 143 -16.51 10.47 -0.92
C MET A 143 -15.08 10.82 -0.49
N SER A 144 -14.12 9.96 -0.79
CA SER A 144 -12.72 10.20 -0.48
C SER A 144 -12.15 11.31 -1.35
N TYR A 145 -12.45 11.28 -2.64
CA TYR A 145 -12.05 12.28 -3.61
C TYR A 145 -12.56 13.68 -3.27
N GLN A 146 -13.85 13.80 -2.89
CA GLN A 146 -14.44 15.08 -2.48
C GLN A 146 -13.75 15.66 -1.26
N LYS A 147 -13.41 14.85 -0.26
CA LYS A 147 -12.68 15.32 0.93
C LYS A 147 -11.29 15.84 0.60
N TYR A 148 -10.59 15.20 -0.32
CA TYR A 148 -9.28 15.64 -0.79
C TYR A 148 -9.34 17.00 -1.48
N HIS A 149 -10.34 17.23 -2.33
CA HIS A 149 -10.51 18.51 -3.05
C HIS A 149 -10.97 19.67 -2.17
N ILE A 150 -11.61 19.41 -1.03
CA ILE A 150 -12.00 20.47 -0.06
C ILE A 150 -10.79 20.96 0.77
N GLY A 151 -9.58 20.41 0.53
CA GLY A 151 -8.35 20.84 1.21
C GLY A 151 -8.23 20.36 2.66
N VAL A 152 -9.12 19.50 3.10
CA VAL A 152 -8.99 18.83 4.39
C VAL A 152 -8.03 17.67 4.25
N LEU A 153 -6.73 17.92 4.42
CA LEU A 153 -5.74 16.86 4.54
C LEU A 153 -6.06 16.07 5.81
N PRO A 154 -6.54 14.84 5.71
CA PRO A 154 -6.92 14.04 6.88
C PRO A 154 -5.71 13.73 7.77
N ASN A 155 -4.50 13.76 7.20
CA ASN A 155 -3.23 13.57 7.88
C ASN A 155 -2.26 14.69 7.49
N PRO A 156 -2.08 15.71 8.34
CA PRO A 156 -1.07 16.74 8.11
C PRO A 156 0.35 16.12 8.18
N PRO A 157 1.34 16.66 7.46
CA PRO A 157 2.73 16.17 7.49
C PRO A 157 3.29 16.00 8.91
N SER A 158 2.89 16.88 9.83
CA SER A 158 3.28 16.79 11.24
C SER A 158 2.83 15.50 11.95
N ALA A 159 1.73 14.89 11.52
CA ALA A 159 1.25 13.63 12.11
C ALA A 159 2.16 12.46 11.74
N PHE A 160 2.67 12.43 10.50
CA PHE A 160 3.62 11.41 10.04
C PHE A 160 4.96 11.55 10.76
N LYS A 161 5.48 12.78 10.89
CA LYS A 161 6.73 13.07 11.63
C LYS A 161 6.61 12.66 13.10
N ALA A 162 5.50 13.02 13.75
CA ALA A 162 5.26 12.62 15.13
C ALA A 162 5.11 11.10 15.28
N PHE A 163 4.58 10.42 14.28
CA PHE A 163 4.53 8.95 14.25
C PHE A 163 5.93 8.37 14.11
N ALA A 164 6.74 8.86 13.17
CA ALA A 164 8.10 8.41 12.97
C ALA A 164 8.94 8.61 14.24
N HIS A 165 8.85 9.78 14.88
CA HIS A 165 9.55 10.06 16.12
C HIS A 165 9.17 9.07 17.25
N ARG A 166 7.87 8.72 17.39
CA ARG A 166 7.47 7.69 18.36
C ARG A 166 8.11 6.33 18.05
N LYS A 167 8.19 5.96 16.77
CA LYS A 167 8.85 4.72 16.35
C LYS A 167 10.35 4.72 16.63
N PHE A 168 11.00 5.88 16.52
CA PHE A 168 12.40 6.04 16.92
C PHE A 168 12.58 5.78 18.43
N LEU A 169 11.68 6.30 19.27
CA LEU A 169 11.67 6.01 20.70
C LEU A 169 11.37 4.54 21.04
N GLU A 170 10.67 3.82 20.16
CA GLU A 170 10.48 2.35 20.25
C GLU A 170 11.72 1.56 19.79
N GLY A 171 12.79 2.25 19.34
CA GLY A 171 14.06 1.66 18.94
C GLY A 171 14.16 1.28 17.46
N PHE A 172 13.24 1.76 16.61
CA PHE A 172 13.39 1.68 15.16
C PHE A 172 14.32 2.81 14.69
N GLU A 173 15.26 2.49 13.82
CA GLU A 173 16.20 3.48 13.26
C GLU A 173 15.71 4.04 11.93
N ILE A 174 14.79 3.35 11.28
CA ILE A 174 14.21 3.72 9.99
C ILE A 174 12.71 3.59 10.08
N VAL A 175 12.00 4.59 9.56
CA VAL A 175 10.53 4.56 9.38
C VAL A 175 10.20 4.89 7.93
N ILE A 176 9.51 3.99 7.25
CA ILE A 176 9.10 4.15 5.84
C ILE A 176 7.58 4.15 5.78
N LEU A 177 7.00 5.22 5.28
CA LEU A 177 5.55 5.40 5.14
C LEU A 177 5.18 5.83 3.71
N GLY A 178 3.93 5.67 3.34
CA GLY A 178 3.25 6.25 2.18
C GLY A 178 2.09 7.14 2.61
N HIS A 179 0.94 7.03 1.93
CA HIS A 179 -0.37 7.65 2.25
C HIS A 179 -0.43 9.17 2.21
N SER A 180 0.65 9.90 2.46
CA SER A 180 0.63 11.36 2.44
C SER A 180 0.60 11.94 1.03
N HIS A 181 0.97 11.13 0.03
CA HIS A 181 1.21 11.51 -1.36
C HIS A 181 2.38 12.49 -1.55
N PHE A 182 3.04 12.94 -0.49
CA PHE A 182 4.19 13.84 -0.56
C PHE A 182 5.47 13.08 -0.25
N PRO A 183 6.42 12.99 -1.20
CA PRO A 183 7.73 12.41 -0.93
C PRO A 183 8.49 13.30 0.06
N GLU A 184 8.97 12.68 1.13
CA GLU A 184 9.71 13.38 2.19
C GLU A 184 10.81 12.48 2.73
N GLU A 185 11.98 13.06 2.95
CA GLU A 185 13.11 12.44 3.62
C GLU A 185 13.54 13.32 4.78
N ILE A 186 13.66 12.73 5.96
CA ILE A 186 14.13 13.42 7.17
C ILE A 186 15.17 12.55 7.83
N GLU A 187 16.27 13.17 8.17
CA GLU A 187 17.28 12.64 9.05
C GLU A 187 17.20 13.33 10.40
N GLU A 188 17.15 12.55 11.48
CA GLU A 188 17.08 13.06 12.85
C GLU A 188 18.19 12.43 13.69
N TRP A 189 18.78 13.23 14.57
CA TRP A 189 19.79 12.79 15.54
C TRP A 189 19.20 12.81 16.94
N ILE A 190 19.14 11.65 17.59
CA ILE A 190 18.64 11.49 18.95
C ILE A 190 19.72 10.76 19.75
N ASP A 191 20.21 11.36 20.82
CA ASP A 191 21.25 10.78 21.70
C ASP A 191 22.48 10.24 20.94
N GLY A 192 22.93 10.98 19.94
CA GLY A 192 24.09 10.63 19.10
C GLY A 192 23.86 9.50 18.10
N ARG A 193 22.62 9.04 17.95
CA ARG A 193 22.21 8.04 16.96
C ARG A 193 21.46 8.68 15.81
N ARG A 194 21.63 8.14 14.62
CA ARG A 194 21.05 8.63 13.37
C ARG A 194 19.80 7.83 13.02
N PHE A 195 18.69 8.53 12.79
CA PHE A 195 17.38 7.98 12.46
C PHE A 195 16.89 8.55 11.13
N PHE A 196 16.15 7.75 10.38
CA PHE A 196 15.65 8.13 9.08
C PHE A 196 14.13 7.95 8.98
N TYR A 197 13.46 8.97 8.52
CA TYR A 197 12.08 8.90 8.11
C TYR A 197 11.97 9.15 6.61
N PHE A 198 11.28 8.25 5.91
CA PHE A 198 10.93 8.38 4.51
C PHE A 198 9.43 8.32 4.33
N ASN A 199 8.87 9.25 3.55
CA ASN A 199 7.58 9.08 2.92
C ASN A 199 7.81 8.89 1.43
N VAL A 200 7.33 7.79 0.87
CA VAL A 200 7.63 7.44 -0.52
C VAL A 200 6.86 8.28 -1.53
N GLY A 201 5.89 9.09 -1.07
CA GLY A 201 5.06 9.91 -1.95
C GLY A 201 4.01 9.10 -2.71
N ASP A 202 3.76 9.50 -3.96
CA ASP A 202 2.80 8.86 -4.86
C ASP A 202 3.38 8.59 -6.26
N TRP A 203 2.67 7.75 -7.02
CA TRP A 203 3.01 7.47 -8.40
C TRP A 203 2.25 8.33 -9.40
N MET A 204 1.15 8.97 -9.00
CA MET A 204 0.31 9.78 -9.90
C MET A 204 0.94 11.14 -10.22
N THR A 205 1.38 11.85 -9.19
CA THR A 205 1.90 13.22 -9.31
C THR A 205 3.42 13.26 -9.29
N HIS A 206 4.03 12.60 -8.29
CA HIS A 206 5.47 12.69 -8.04
C HIS A 206 6.25 11.58 -8.72
N ARG A 207 5.63 10.44 -9.01
CA ARG A 207 6.28 9.23 -9.54
C ARG A 207 7.52 8.86 -8.72
N SER A 208 7.40 9.00 -7.40
CA SER A 208 8.51 8.81 -6.47
C SER A 208 8.59 7.40 -5.94
N PHE A 209 9.80 6.96 -5.65
CA PHE A 209 10.09 5.67 -5.04
C PHE A 209 11.33 5.75 -4.17
N LEU A 210 11.39 4.88 -3.17
CA LEU A 210 12.57 4.71 -2.32
C LEU A 210 13.34 3.48 -2.77
N ARG A 211 14.62 3.66 -3.11
CA ARG A 211 15.55 2.58 -3.38
C ARG A 211 16.40 2.31 -2.14
N PHE A 212 16.49 1.04 -1.76
CA PHE A 212 17.44 0.60 -0.74
C PHE A 212 18.49 -0.30 -1.38
N THR A 213 19.75 0.04 -1.19
CA THR A 213 20.90 -0.77 -1.62
C THR A 213 21.73 -1.11 -0.37
N PRO A 214 21.86 -2.40 -0.06
CA PRO A 214 22.70 -2.81 1.06
C PRO A 214 24.14 -2.28 0.95
N PRO A 215 24.82 -1.95 2.06
CA PRO A 215 24.38 -2.23 3.43
C PRO A 215 23.43 -1.17 4.03
N GLU A 216 23.46 0.09 3.60
CA GLU A 216 22.73 1.19 4.27
C GLU A 216 22.43 2.38 3.33
N PHE A 217 22.47 2.20 2.04
CA PHE A 217 22.22 3.30 1.10
C PHE A 217 20.72 3.40 0.78
N PHE A 218 20.15 4.57 1.05
CA PHE A 218 18.77 4.94 0.73
C PHE A 218 18.78 6.10 -0.27
N GLU A 219 17.88 6.03 -1.24
CA GLU A 219 17.71 7.05 -2.26
C GLU A 219 16.23 7.25 -2.55
N LEU A 220 15.68 8.41 -2.17
CA LEU A 220 14.34 8.81 -2.54
C LEU A 220 14.41 9.50 -3.91
N SER A 221 13.96 8.80 -4.94
CA SER A 221 14.10 9.21 -6.34
C SER A 221 12.74 9.38 -7.02
N ARG A 222 12.77 9.97 -8.22
CA ARG A 222 11.61 10.12 -9.10
C ARG A 222 11.85 9.38 -10.40
N PHE A 223 10.83 8.68 -10.87
CA PHE A 223 10.85 8.08 -12.18
C PHE A 223 10.67 9.15 -13.25
N VAL A 224 11.63 9.23 -14.17
CA VAL A 224 11.60 10.10 -15.35
C VAL A 224 11.52 9.22 -16.59
N GLU A 225 10.50 9.45 -17.40
CA GLU A 225 10.30 8.68 -18.63
C GLU A 225 11.42 9.00 -19.64
N GLY A 226 12.10 7.96 -20.12
CA GLY A 226 13.17 8.12 -21.15
C GLY A 226 14.61 8.03 -20.64
N ILE A 227 14.87 8.03 -19.36
CA ILE A 227 16.19 7.71 -18.80
C ILE A 227 16.23 6.20 -18.55
N ARG A 228 16.78 5.45 -19.50
CA ARG A 228 17.22 4.07 -19.21
C ARG A 228 18.54 4.22 -18.46
N ASP A 229 18.54 3.87 -17.18
CA ASP A 229 19.79 3.65 -16.47
C ASP A 229 20.56 2.56 -17.25
N ILE A 230 21.71 2.96 -17.79
CA ILE A 230 22.65 2.10 -18.53
C ILE A 230 23.40 1.26 -17.51
#